data_4d2fd6f03ad50bb901b7cdf8b20a9e2a
#
_entry.id   4d2fd6f03ad50bb901b7cdf8b20a9e2a
#
_cell.length_a   1.000
_cell.length_b   1.000
_cell.length_c   1.000
_cell.angle_alpha   90.00
_cell.angle_beta   90.00
_cell.angle_gamma   90.00
#
_symmetry.space_group_name_H-M   'P 1'
#
loop_
_entity.id
_entity.type
_entity.pdbx_description
1 polymer ?
#
loop_
_entity_poly.entity_id
_entity_poly.type
_entity_poly.pdbx_seq_one_letter_code
_entity_poly.pdbx_strand_id
1 'polypeptide(L)'
;MIQATYRKKGIRITQVWYPDGKNHKFTGTDLVFYHAVDKEDNGKNRMATMFHTLMSDLLLPEEELQSRINKNVRYEIRRNNKEEVEFRHFTSKELQENSRVQEEFAHMYELMYEEKGMKTVFNRPQLAAYLKADAFALTGIYKDGKPVVFHSYIVGENEVRLLHSVSAFRDENTDANFVARANKRLHWDDMLLWKAQGKEKYDWGGVSSLENPNGIDAFKFKFGGETLTYYNVYEGISLIGKLAIGVLKKRKGKA
;
A
#
# COMPACT_ATOMS: atom_id res chain seq x y z
N MET A 1 -12.96 6.32 -9.18
CA MET A 1 -12.93 6.65 -7.71
C MET A 1 -13.39 5.46 -6.89
N ILE A 2 -12.67 5.11 -5.82
CA ILE A 2 -13.02 4.03 -4.88
C ILE A 2 -13.44 4.64 -3.55
N GLN A 3 -14.49 4.09 -2.93
CA GLN A 3 -14.93 4.50 -1.59
C GLN A 3 -15.07 3.26 -0.68
N ALA A 4 -14.43 3.28 0.48
CA ALA A 4 -14.49 2.22 1.47
C ALA A 4 -14.75 2.81 2.86
N THR A 5 -15.85 2.42 3.48
CA THR A 5 -16.27 2.96 4.78
C THR A 5 -16.20 1.89 5.86
N TYR A 6 -15.53 2.23 6.97
CA TYR A 6 -15.41 1.35 8.14
C TYR A 6 -15.48 2.16 9.44
N ARG A 7 -15.53 1.44 10.58
CA ARG A 7 -15.45 2.05 11.91
C ARG A 7 -14.10 1.78 12.57
N LYS A 8 -13.52 2.82 13.18
CA LYS A 8 -12.33 2.71 14.03
C LYS A 8 -12.53 3.55 15.28
N LYS A 9 -12.47 2.93 16.44
CA LYS A 9 -12.68 3.59 17.76
C LYS A 9 -13.97 4.44 17.82
N GLY A 10 -15.07 3.90 17.29
CA GLY A 10 -16.38 4.57 17.26
C GLY A 10 -16.60 5.56 16.12
N ILE A 11 -15.55 6.02 15.45
CA ILE A 11 -15.62 6.98 14.33
C ILE A 11 -15.82 6.23 13.01
N ARG A 12 -16.78 6.68 12.20
CA ARG A 12 -16.95 6.17 10.81
C ARG A 12 -16.06 6.95 9.88
N ILE A 13 -15.19 6.22 9.17
CA ILE A 13 -14.18 6.77 8.26
C ILE A 13 -14.46 6.24 6.86
N THR A 14 -14.58 7.13 5.88
CA THR A 14 -14.61 6.78 4.46
C THR A 14 -13.25 7.08 3.85
N GLN A 15 -12.60 6.06 3.33
CA GLN A 15 -11.40 6.18 2.51
C GLN A 15 -11.81 6.46 1.07
N VAL A 16 -11.23 7.46 0.45
CA VAL A 16 -11.44 7.80 -0.96
C VAL A 16 -10.12 7.69 -1.70
N TRP A 17 -10.05 6.75 -2.63
CA TRP A 17 -8.91 6.52 -3.47
C TRP A 17 -9.23 6.95 -4.90
N TYR A 18 -8.23 7.51 -5.57
CA TYR A 18 -8.36 7.97 -6.96
C TYR A 18 -9.57 8.89 -7.16
N PRO A 19 -9.63 10.03 -6.42
CA PRO A 19 -10.76 10.95 -6.52
C PRO A 19 -10.87 11.51 -7.95
N ASP A 20 -12.09 11.64 -8.42
CA ASP A 20 -12.41 12.11 -9.79
C ASP A 20 -12.47 13.65 -9.92
N GLY A 21 -12.04 14.37 -8.91
CA GLY A 21 -12.07 15.83 -8.85
C GLY A 21 -13.46 16.45 -8.66
N LYS A 22 -14.51 15.64 -8.57
CA LYS A 22 -15.89 16.12 -8.36
C LYS A 22 -16.21 16.30 -6.88
N ASN A 23 -17.15 17.20 -6.60
CA ASN A 23 -17.68 17.38 -5.25
C ASN A 23 -18.69 16.27 -4.93
N HIS A 24 -18.27 15.31 -4.10
CA HIS A 24 -19.15 14.24 -3.62
C HIS A 24 -19.73 14.59 -2.24
N LYS A 25 -21.04 14.38 -2.06
CA LYS A 25 -21.66 14.47 -0.74
C LYS A 25 -21.55 13.14 -0.03
N PHE A 26 -20.86 13.10 1.09
CA PHE A 26 -20.73 11.92 1.93
C PHE A 26 -21.75 11.93 3.05
N THR A 27 -22.59 10.92 3.09
CA THR A 27 -23.59 10.71 4.16
C THR A 27 -23.19 9.48 4.97
N GLY A 28 -23.58 9.47 6.25
CA GLY A 28 -23.30 8.31 7.10
C GLY A 28 -21.84 8.08 7.46
N THR A 29 -20.98 9.09 7.30
CA THR A 29 -19.56 9.08 7.73
C THR A 29 -19.24 10.26 8.64
N ASP A 30 -18.22 10.11 9.48
CA ASP A 30 -17.76 11.19 10.36
C ASP A 30 -16.55 11.89 9.75
N LEU A 31 -15.63 11.11 9.16
CA LEU A 31 -14.43 11.58 8.49
C LEU A 31 -14.36 11.01 7.08
N VAL A 32 -13.92 11.84 6.13
CA VAL A 32 -13.46 11.39 4.82
C VAL A 32 -11.95 11.58 4.75
N PHE A 33 -11.26 10.55 4.25
CA PHE A 33 -9.83 10.60 4.00
C PHE A 33 -9.58 10.39 2.51
N TYR A 34 -9.18 11.46 1.84
CA TYR A 34 -8.80 11.44 0.43
C TYR A 34 -7.31 11.15 0.31
N HIS A 35 -6.97 10.19 -0.52
CA HIS A 35 -5.59 9.79 -0.80
C HIS A 35 -5.11 10.42 -2.10
N ALA A 36 -3.88 10.94 -2.06
CA ALA A 36 -3.13 11.41 -3.21
C ALA A 36 -3.91 12.39 -4.11
N VAL A 37 -4.40 13.49 -3.54
CA VAL A 37 -5.02 14.58 -4.31
C VAL A 37 -3.94 15.57 -4.78
N ASP A 38 -4.16 16.19 -5.94
CA ASP A 38 -3.17 17.09 -6.57
C ASP A 38 -3.00 18.43 -5.83
N LYS A 39 -4.03 18.85 -5.09
CA LYS A 39 -4.05 20.18 -4.46
C LYS A 39 -4.15 20.10 -2.95
N GLU A 40 -3.37 20.96 -2.30
CA GLU A 40 -3.49 21.17 -0.86
C GLU A 40 -4.86 21.81 -0.53
N ASP A 41 -5.56 21.24 0.45
CA ASP A 41 -6.83 21.78 0.96
C ASP A 41 -6.84 21.78 2.49
N ASN A 42 -6.62 22.94 3.06
CA ASN A 42 -6.62 23.21 4.51
C ASN A 42 -7.82 24.05 4.95
N GLY A 43 -8.99 23.84 4.37
CA GLY A 43 -10.24 24.51 4.77
C GLY A 43 -10.60 24.35 6.25
N LYS A 44 -11.64 25.03 6.72
CA LYS A 44 -12.05 25.05 8.15
C LYS A 44 -12.15 23.66 8.77
N ASN A 45 -12.74 22.70 8.03
CA ASN A 45 -12.96 21.31 8.47
C ASN A 45 -12.08 20.33 7.72
N ARG A 46 -11.02 20.78 7.06
CA ARG A 46 -10.09 19.99 6.27
C ARG A 46 -8.66 20.17 6.75
N MET A 47 -7.87 19.14 6.67
CA MET A 47 -6.43 19.14 6.95
C MET A 47 -5.71 18.36 5.89
N ALA A 48 -4.82 19.02 5.16
CA ALA A 48 -3.95 18.40 4.20
C ALA A 48 -2.58 18.05 4.82
N THR A 49 -2.01 16.96 4.34
CA THR A 49 -0.62 16.59 4.61
C THR A 49 0.06 16.26 3.28
N MET A 50 1.23 16.83 3.05
CA MET A 50 2.05 16.50 1.89
C MET A 50 2.39 15.02 1.89
N PHE A 51 2.41 14.42 0.73
CA PHE A 51 2.65 13.00 0.52
C PHE A 51 3.50 12.80 -0.74
N HIS A 52 4.69 12.24 -0.56
CA HIS A 52 5.55 11.87 -1.67
C HIS A 52 5.40 10.38 -1.97
N THR A 53 5.43 10.03 -3.24
CA THR A 53 5.42 8.65 -3.71
C THR A 53 6.39 8.45 -4.87
N LEU A 54 6.78 7.19 -5.12
CA LEU A 54 7.46 6.76 -6.33
C LEU A 54 6.41 6.12 -7.24
N MET A 55 6.44 6.46 -8.53
CA MET A 55 5.52 5.96 -9.55
C MET A 55 6.30 5.29 -10.67
N SER A 56 5.98 4.04 -10.99
CA SER A 56 6.48 3.36 -12.19
C SER A 56 5.41 3.38 -13.28
N ASP A 57 5.83 3.73 -14.50
CA ASP A 57 5.00 3.74 -15.70
C ASP A 57 4.94 2.33 -16.31
N LEU A 58 3.80 1.65 -16.15
CA LEU A 58 3.59 0.29 -16.66
C LEU A 58 3.27 0.24 -18.17
N LEU A 59 3.05 1.38 -18.82
CA LEU A 59 2.89 1.43 -20.29
C LEU A 59 4.21 1.13 -21.03
N LEU A 60 5.33 1.35 -20.37
CA LEU A 60 6.66 1.09 -20.93
C LEU A 60 6.83 -0.40 -21.28
N PRO A 61 7.60 -0.74 -22.33
CA PRO A 61 7.99 -2.12 -22.62
C PRO A 61 8.66 -2.80 -21.42
N GLU A 62 8.52 -4.13 -21.30
CA GLU A 62 9.09 -4.87 -20.18
C GLU A 62 10.60 -4.70 -20.06
N GLU A 63 11.30 -4.71 -21.21
CA GLU A 63 12.75 -4.52 -21.26
C GLU A 63 13.16 -3.14 -20.72
N GLU A 64 12.35 -2.10 -21.00
CA GLU A 64 12.61 -0.76 -20.49
C GLU A 64 12.35 -0.69 -18.98
N LEU A 65 11.24 -1.23 -18.50
CA LEU A 65 10.97 -1.36 -17.06
C LEU A 65 12.12 -2.08 -16.36
N GLN A 66 12.57 -3.21 -16.90
CA GLN A 66 13.67 -3.99 -16.35
C GLN A 66 15.00 -3.21 -16.36
N SER A 67 15.26 -2.43 -17.41
CA SER A 67 16.49 -1.64 -17.53
C SER A 67 16.63 -0.56 -16.46
N ARG A 68 15.49 0.00 -15.99
CA ARG A 68 15.42 1.01 -14.94
C ARG A 68 15.74 0.44 -13.56
N ILE A 69 15.60 -0.87 -13.36
CA ILE A 69 15.91 -1.55 -12.11
C ILE A 69 17.43 -1.62 -11.90
N ASN A 70 17.90 -1.31 -10.71
CA ASN A 70 19.31 -1.41 -10.31
C ASN A 70 19.89 -2.79 -10.64
N LYS A 71 21.13 -2.83 -11.15
CA LYS A 71 21.82 -4.06 -11.59
C LYS A 71 21.84 -5.16 -10.50
N ASN A 72 22.10 -4.79 -9.26
CA ASN A 72 22.16 -5.76 -8.15
C ASN A 72 20.77 -6.33 -7.84
N VAL A 73 19.71 -5.51 -7.89
CA VAL A 73 18.33 -5.97 -7.71
C VAL A 73 17.95 -6.96 -8.82
N ARG A 74 18.27 -6.65 -10.08
CA ARG A 74 18.05 -7.58 -11.21
C ARG A 74 18.80 -8.91 -11.05
N TYR A 75 20.02 -8.85 -10.52
CA TYR A 75 20.79 -10.07 -10.22
C TYR A 75 20.08 -10.91 -9.14
N GLU A 76 19.61 -10.29 -8.07
CA GLU A 76 18.93 -11.00 -6.98
C GLU A 76 17.57 -11.56 -7.38
N ILE A 77 16.81 -10.85 -8.24
CA ILE A 77 15.58 -11.37 -8.85
C ILE A 77 15.88 -12.63 -9.65
N ARG A 78 16.88 -12.59 -10.57
CA ARG A 78 17.28 -13.76 -11.35
C ARG A 78 17.77 -14.93 -10.49
N ARG A 79 18.40 -14.65 -9.36
CA ARG A 79 18.81 -15.67 -8.41
C ARG A 79 17.60 -16.35 -7.77
N ASN A 80 16.60 -15.55 -7.33
CA ASN A 80 15.39 -16.10 -6.74
C ASN A 80 14.52 -16.88 -7.75
N ASN A 81 14.58 -16.55 -9.04
CA ASN A 81 13.89 -17.31 -10.09
C ASN A 81 14.38 -18.78 -10.22
N LYS A 82 15.54 -19.11 -9.64
CA LYS A 82 16.08 -20.47 -9.58
C LYS A 82 15.72 -21.20 -8.29
N GLU A 83 15.11 -20.51 -7.35
CA GLU A 83 14.66 -21.07 -6.08
C GLU A 83 13.22 -21.61 -6.25
N GLU A 84 12.91 -22.73 -5.63
CA GLU A 84 11.57 -23.35 -5.70
C GLU A 84 10.60 -22.55 -4.84
N VAL A 85 9.88 -21.62 -5.48
CA VAL A 85 8.88 -20.78 -4.86
C VAL A 85 7.68 -20.59 -5.78
N GLU A 86 6.53 -20.36 -5.19
CA GLU A 86 5.26 -20.14 -5.88
C GLU A 86 4.82 -18.70 -5.71
N PHE A 87 4.50 -18.04 -6.83
CA PHE A 87 3.81 -16.74 -6.84
C PHE A 87 2.30 -16.99 -6.79
N ARG A 88 1.61 -16.28 -5.89
CA ARG A 88 0.15 -16.31 -5.79
C ARG A 88 -0.40 -14.90 -5.82
N HIS A 89 -1.53 -14.74 -6.50
CA HIS A 89 -2.33 -13.53 -6.53
C HIS A 89 -3.75 -13.84 -6.06
N PHE A 90 -4.30 -12.97 -5.23
CA PHE A 90 -5.64 -13.08 -4.67
C PHE A 90 -6.40 -11.77 -4.92
N THR A 91 -7.52 -11.87 -5.61
CA THR A 91 -8.48 -10.79 -5.83
C THR A 91 -9.32 -10.53 -4.57
N SER A 92 -10.03 -9.39 -4.52
CA SER A 92 -10.99 -9.12 -3.45
C SER A 92 -12.01 -10.24 -3.26
N LYS A 93 -12.51 -10.82 -4.36
CA LYS A 93 -13.49 -11.91 -4.32
C LYS A 93 -12.91 -13.17 -3.69
N GLU A 94 -11.74 -13.61 -4.16
CA GLU A 94 -11.06 -14.80 -3.61
C GLU A 94 -10.70 -14.62 -2.14
N LEU A 95 -10.30 -13.41 -1.73
CA LEU A 95 -10.03 -13.11 -0.33
C LEU A 95 -11.30 -13.15 0.53
N GLN A 96 -12.46 -12.70 0.03
CA GLN A 96 -13.72 -12.81 0.76
C GLN A 96 -14.12 -14.27 1.02
N GLU A 97 -13.78 -15.18 0.11
CA GLU A 97 -14.05 -16.61 0.20
C GLU A 97 -12.96 -17.36 1.00
N ASN A 98 -11.79 -16.75 1.21
CA ASN A 98 -10.63 -17.38 1.85
C ASN A 98 -10.12 -16.56 3.06
N SER A 99 -10.80 -16.74 4.19
CA SER A 99 -10.43 -16.09 5.45
C SER A 99 -9.04 -16.51 5.96
N ARG A 100 -8.55 -17.70 5.61
CA ARG A 100 -7.23 -18.19 6.00
C ARG A 100 -6.12 -17.29 5.47
N VAL A 101 -6.15 -16.94 4.17
CA VAL A 101 -5.14 -16.05 3.56
C VAL A 101 -5.19 -14.66 4.17
N GLN A 102 -6.39 -14.14 4.50
CA GLN A 102 -6.53 -12.87 5.20
C GLN A 102 -5.85 -12.89 6.58
N GLU A 103 -6.04 -13.98 7.35
CA GLU A 103 -5.43 -14.13 8.67
C GLU A 103 -3.91 -14.38 8.59
N GLU A 104 -3.41 -15.14 7.62
CA GLU A 104 -1.98 -15.31 7.36
C GLU A 104 -1.31 -13.95 7.09
N PHE A 105 -1.92 -13.12 6.25
CA PHE A 105 -1.44 -11.76 5.98
C PHE A 105 -1.49 -10.87 7.22
N ALA A 106 -2.62 -10.84 7.93
CA ALA A 106 -2.79 -10.04 9.13
C ALA A 106 -1.79 -10.42 10.23
N HIS A 107 -1.57 -11.72 10.42
CA HIS A 107 -0.60 -12.24 11.38
C HIS A 107 0.84 -11.82 11.03
N MET A 108 1.25 -12.00 9.76
CA MET A 108 2.58 -11.58 9.31
C MET A 108 2.78 -10.06 9.45
N TYR A 109 1.72 -9.27 9.19
CA TYR A 109 1.73 -7.82 9.41
C TYR A 109 1.95 -7.49 10.90
N GLU A 110 1.20 -8.11 11.80
CA GLU A 110 1.28 -7.87 13.24
C GLU A 110 2.67 -8.25 13.79
N LEU A 111 3.20 -9.42 13.40
CA LEU A 111 4.56 -9.85 13.77
C LEU A 111 5.63 -8.87 13.29
N MET A 112 5.58 -8.41 12.04
CA MET A 112 6.54 -7.46 11.51
C MET A 112 6.58 -6.15 12.31
N TYR A 113 5.43 -5.68 12.82
CA TYR A 113 5.39 -4.46 13.65
C TYR A 113 5.83 -4.73 15.09
N GLU A 114 5.49 -5.88 15.66
CA GLU A 114 5.94 -6.29 17.00
C GLU A 114 7.46 -6.36 17.07
N GLU A 115 8.11 -6.94 16.07
CA GLU A 115 9.57 -7.01 15.93
C GLU A 115 10.25 -5.62 15.82
N LYS A 116 9.50 -4.59 15.39
CA LYS A 116 9.94 -3.19 15.39
C LYS A 116 9.66 -2.48 16.72
N GLY A 117 9.22 -3.21 17.75
CA GLY A 117 8.85 -2.65 19.06
C GLY A 117 7.50 -1.89 19.05
N MET A 118 6.70 -2.05 18.01
CA MET A 118 5.41 -1.37 17.86
C MET A 118 4.26 -2.36 18.04
N LYS A 119 3.42 -2.16 19.07
CA LYS A 119 2.17 -2.91 19.21
C LYS A 119 1.13 -2.38 18.21
N THR A 120 1.03 -3.05 17.09
CA THR A 120 0.08 -2.68 16.02
C THR A 120 -0.86 -3.84 15.76
N VAL A 121 -2.15 -3.58 15.82
CA VAL A 121 -3.20 -4.54 15.43
C VAL A 121 -3.62 -4.23 14.01
N PHE A 122 -3.66 -5.24 13.17
CA PHE A 122 -4.11 -5.10 11.80
C PHE A 122 -5.57 -4.63 11.73
N ASN A 123 -5.87 -3.68 10.86
CA ASN A 123 -7.20 -3.06 10.77
C ASN A 123 -8.15 -3.91 9.92
N ARG A 124 -8.62 -5.04 10.46
CA ARG A 124 -9.54 -5.96 9.78
C ARG A 124 -10.85 -5.29 9.30
N PRO A 125 -11.47 -4.34 10.04
CA PRO A 125 -12.61 -3.58 9.52
C PRO A 125 -12.32 -2.78 8.26
N GLN A 126 -11.11 -2.23 8.13
CA GLN A 126 -10.68 -1.51 6.92
C GLN A 126 -10.47 -2.47 5.75
N LEU A 127 -9.83 -3.62 6.00
CA LEU A 127 -9.68 -4.66 4.98
C LEU A 127 -11.06 -5.11 4.47
N ALA A 128 -12.00 -5.43 5.38
CA ALA A 128 -13.35 -5.83 4.99
C ALA A 128 -14.06 -4.77 4.13
N ALA A 129 -13.84 -3.47 4.42
CA ALA A 129 -14.40 -2.38 3.61
C ALA A 129 -13.77 -2.32 2.22
N TYR A 130 -12.46 -2.55 2.09
CA TYR A 130 -11.79 -2.60 0.80
C TYR A 130 -12.22 -3.81 -0.04
N LEU A 131 -12.35 -4.98 0.60
CA LEU A 131 -12.84 -6.21 -0.05
C LEU A 131 -14.28 -6.01 -0.57
N LYS A 132 -15.16 -5.41 0.25
CA LYS A 132 -16.53 -5.10 -0.15
C LYS A 132 -16.62 -4.10 -1.32
N ALA A 133 -15.65 -3.19 -1.41
CA ALA A 133 -15.55 -2.22 -2.50
C ALA A 133 -14.89 -2.80 -3.76
N ASP A 134 -14.54 -4.10 -3.76
CA ASP A 134 -13.78 -4.78 -4.82
C ASP A 134 -12.50 -4.03 -5.23
N ALA A 135 -11.79 -3.48 -4.24
CA ALA A 135 -10.69 -2.55 -4.43
C ALA A 135 -9.37 -3.03 -3.82
N PHE A 136 -9.29 -4.28 -3.38
CA PHE A 136 -8.12 -4.83 -2.71
C PHE A 136 -7.60 -6.08 -3.40
N ALA A 137 -6.29 -6.20 -3.46
CA ALA A 137 -5.64 -7.43 -3.89
C ALA A 137 -4.46 -7.75 -2.97
N LEU A 138 -4.11 -9.01 -2.93
CA LEU A 138 -2.94 -9.53 -2.23
C LEU A 138 -2.12 -10.37 -3.20
N THR A 139 -0.81 -10.17 -3.19
CA THR A 139 0.14 -11.05 -3.85
C THR A 139 1.10 -11.65 -2.83
N GLY A 140 1.69 -12.79 -3.13
CA GLY A 140 2.64 -13.41 -2.22
C GLY A 140 3.58 -14.39 -2.88
N ILE A 141 4.75 -14.53 -2.30
CA ILE A 141 5.69 -15.64 -2.57
C ILE A 141 5.53 -16.67 -1.47
N TYR A 142 5.36 -17.90 -1.87
CA TYR A 142 5.24 -19.06 -1.00
C TYR A 142 6.41 -20.03 -1.22
N LYS A 143 6.88 -20.66 -0.16
CA LYS A 143 7.82 -21.76 -0.17
C LYS A 143 7.31 -22.88 0.71
N ASP A 144 7.28 -24.11 0.19
CA ASP A 144 6.78 -25.29 0.91
C ASP A 144 5.36 -25.05 1.49
N GLY A 145 4.51 -24.37 0.73
CA GLY A 145 3.13 -24.04 1.11
C GLY A 145 2.98 -22.94 2.17
N LYS A 146 4.07 -22.33 2.64
CA LYS A 146 4.07 -21.24 3.64
C LYS A 146 4.36 -19.89 2.98
N PRO A 147 3.66 -18.82 3.38
CA PRO A 147 3.94 -17.49 2.86
C PRO A 147 5.29 -16.97 3.37
N VAL A 148 6.09 -16.42 2.47
CA VAL A 148 7.39 -15.80 2.75
C VAL A 148 7.30 -14.28 2.74
N VAL A 149 6.56 -13.75 1.76
CA VAL A 149 6.33 -12.31 1.56
C VAL A 149 4.91 -12.12 1.06
N PHE A 150 4.26 -11.07 1.54
CA PHE A 150 3.01 -10.58 0.99
C PHE A 150 3.11 -9.10 0.62
N HIS A 151 2.49 -8.74 -0.49
CA HIS A 151 2.19 -7.36 -0.86
C HIS A 151 0.68 -7.16 -0.94
N SER A 152 0.19 -6.05 -0.39
CA SER A 152 -1.22 -5.68 -0.48
C SER A 152 -1.40 -4.40 -1.28
N TYR A 153 -2.48 -4.33 -2.04
CA TYR A 153 -2.74 -3.26 -3.01
C TYR A 153 -4.13 -2.68 -2.87
N ILE A 154 -4.25 -1.38 -3.16
CA ILE A 154 -5.49 -0.79 -3.63
C ILE A 154 -5.46 -0.80 -5.15
N VAL A 155 -6.50 -1.39 -5.75
CA VAL A 155 -6.59 -1.60 -7.20
C VAL A 155 -7.61 -0.64 -7.78
N GLY A 156 -7.12 0.39 -8.48
CA GLY A 156 -7.93 1.33 -9.24
C GLY A 156 -8.17 0.87 -10.67
N GLU A 157 -8.81 1.71 -11.47
CA GLU A 157 -9.07 1.44 -12.88
C GLU A 157 -7.76 1.35 -13.68
N ASN A 158 -6.95 2.41 -13.66
CA ASN A 158 -5.70 2.52 -14.42
C ASN A 158 -4.45 2.40 -13.55
N GLU A 159 -4.57 2.46 -12.24
CA GLU A 159 -3.42 2.42 -11.35
C GLU A 159 -3.63 1.52 -10.14
N VAL A 160 -2.52 1.02 -9.63
CA VAL A 160 -2.50 0.25 -8.40
C VAL A 160 -1.51 0.87 -7.41
N ARG A 161 -1.87 0.83 -6.14
CA ARG A 161 -1.01 1.35 -5.08
C ARG A 161 -0.67 0.29 -4.06
N LEU A 162 0.63 0.08 -3.86
CA LEU A 162 1.16 -0.75 -2.78
C LEU A 162 0.81 -0.13 -1.42
N LEU A 163 0.07 -0.86 -0.59
CA LEU A 163 -0.26 -0.45 0.79
C LEU A 163 0.75 -0.99 1.79
N HIS A 164 1.03 -2.28 1.71
CA HIS A 164 1.93 -2.95 2.65
C HIS A 164 2.81 -3.96 1.91
N SER A 165 4.05 -4.06 2.35
CA SER A 165 4.95 -5.16 2.06
C SER A 165 5.32 -5.76 3.41
N VAL A 166 4.95 -7.01 3.64
CA VAL A 166 5.23 -7.74 4.88
C VAL A 166 5.96 -9.03 4.55
N SER A 167 6.91 -9.42 5.40
CA SER A 167 7.75 -10.58 5.12
C SER A 167 8.23 -11.26 6.39
N ALA A 168 8.55 -12.54 6.28
CA ALA A 168 9.16 -13.34 7.34
C ALA A 168 10.68 -13.07 7.51
N PHE A 169 11.13 -11.84 7.26
CA PHE A 169 12.55 -11.46 7.21
C PHE A 169 13.30 -11.71 8.54
N ARG A 170 12.58 -11.64 9.65
CA ARG A 170 13.15 -11.79 11.00
C ARG A 170 12.77 -13.10 11.68
N ASP A 171 12.09 -14.00 10.98
CA ASP A 171 11.87 -15.35 11.47
C ASP A 171 13.22 -16.08 11.57
N GLU A 172 13.60 -16.48 12.79
CA GLU A 172 14.87 -17.15 13.09
C GLU A 172 15.08 -18.46 12.30
N ASN A 173 13.99 -19.06 11.82
CA ASN A 173 14.02 -20.29 11.02
C ASN A 173 14.10 -20.04 9.52
N THR A 174 14.17 -18.77 9.07
CA THR A 174 14.14 -18.41 7.66
C THR A 174 15.42 -17.66 7.25
N ASP A 175 16.06 -18.06 6.14
CA ASP A 175 17.20 -17.32 5.59
C ASP A 175 16.77 -15.89 5.18
N ALA A 176 17.22 -14.90 5.93
CA ALA A 176 16.94 -13.49 5.68
C ALA A 176 17.34 -13.03 4.26
N ASN A 177 18.42 -13.59 3.70
CA ASN A 177 18.85 -13.27 2.34
C ASN A 177 17.87 -13.84 1.30
N PHE A 178 17.34 -15.04 1.55
CA PHE A 178 16.29 -15.63 0.71
C PHE A 178 15.03 -14.75 0.74
N VAL A 179 14.55 -14.35 1.92
CA VAL A 179 13.37 -13.48 2.06
C VAL A 179 13.59 -12.14 1.36
N ALA A 180 14.78 -11.55 1.49
CA ALA A 180 15.11 -10.30 0.81
C ALA A 180 15.11 -10.43 -0.71
N ARG A 181 15.55 -11.59 -1.26
CA ARG A 181 15.46 -11.88 -2.71
C ARG A 181 14.02 -12.10 -3.13
N ALA A 182 13.26 -12.88 -2.37
CA ALA A 182 11.84 -13.15 -2.63
C ALA A 182 11.02 -11.86 -2.66
N ASN A 183 11.26 -10.93 -1.74
CA ASN A 183 10.61 -9.61 -1.73
C ASN A 183 10.92 -8.80 -3.00
N LYS A 184 12.19 -8.80 -3.47
CA LYS A 184 12.55 -8.10 -4.70
C LYS A 184 11.91 -8.74 -5.94
N ARG A 185 11.87 -10.06 -5.98
CA ARG A 185 11.18 -10.79 -7.04
C ARG A 185 9.68 -10.48 -7.02
N LEU A 186 9.03 -10.51 -5.87
CA LEU A 186 7.61 -10.23 -5.75
C LEU A 186 7.27 -8.84 -6.31
N HIS A 187 8.07 -7.81 -6.02
CA HIS A 187 7.86 -6.48 -6.62
C HIS A 187 7.93 -6.49 -8.14
N TRP A 188 8.86 -7.26 -8.71
CA TRP A 188 8.97 -7.39 -10.16
C TRP A 188 7.79 -8.16 -10.75
N ASP A 189 7.44 -9.31 -10.16
CA ASP A 189 6.30 -10.14 -10.59
C ASP A 189 4.98 -9.36 -10.49
N ASP A 190 4.82 -8.52 -9.46
CA ASP A 190 3.68 -7.62 -9.29
C ASP A 190 3.59 -6.56 -10.40
N MET A 191 4.71 -5.92 -10.75
CA MET A 191 4.71 -4.95 -11.86
C MET A 191 4.26 -5.62 -13.17
N LEU A 192 4.73 -6.83 -13.44
CA LEU A 192 4.33 -7.60 -14.63
C LEU A 192 2.86 -8.04 -14.56
N LEU A 193 2.39 -8.48 -13.40
CA LEU A 193 0.98 -8.84 -13.17
C LEU A 193 0.07 -7.66 -13.48
N TRP A 194 0.35 -6.50 -12.89
CA TRP A 194 -0.49 -5.32 -13.05
C TRP A 194 -0.45 -4.76 -14.47
N LYS A 195 0.73 -4.78 -15.11
CA LYS A 195 0.86 -4.47 -16.54
C LYS A 195 0.01 -5.40 -17.40
N ALA A 196 0.05 -6.72 -17.16
CA ALA A 196 -0.74 -7.70 -17.90
C ALA A 196 -2.25 -7.52 -17.67
N GLN A 197 -2.67 -6.97 -16.52
CA GLN A 197 -4.05 -6.60 -16.22
C GLN A 197 -4.46 -5.21 -16.77
N GLY A 198 -3.61 -4.58 -17.60
CA GLY A 198 -3.89 -3.30 -18.25
C GLY A 198 -3.75 -2.09 -17.32
N LYS A 199 -3.08 -2.22 -16.17
CA LYS A 199 -2.77 -1.04 -15.35
C LYS A 199 -1.67 -0.23 -16.00
N GLU A 200 -1.82 1.09 -15.92
CA GLU A 200 -0.88 2.06 -16.51
C GLU A 200 0.20 2.49 -15.52
N LYS A 201 -0.14 2.48 -14.21
CA LYS A 201 0.73 3.01 -13.15
C LYS A 201 0.84 2.07 -11.97
N TYR A 202 2.06 1.93 -11.46
CA TYR A 202 2.36 1.24 -10.21
C TYR A 202 2.87 2.25 -9.18
N ASP A 203 2.05 2.57 -8.20
CA ASP A 203 2.37 3.46 -7.08
C ASP A 203 3.02 2.65 -5.94
N TRP A 204 4.29 2.91 -5.66
CA TRP A 204 5.07 2.27 -4.60
C TRP A 204 4.64 2.65 -3.19
N GLY A 205 3.64 3.52 -3.04
CA GLY A 205 3.24 4.09 -1.76
C GLY A 205 4.26 5.09 -1.22
N GLY A 206 4.04 5.56 0.01
CA GLY A 206 4.75 6.69 0.59
C GLY A 206 6.27 6.59 0.54
N VAL A 207 6.89 7.72 0.20
CA VAL A 207 8.30 8.03 0.36
C VAL A 207 8.41 9.04 1.50
N SER A 208 9.22 8.76 2.52
CA SER A 208 9.29 9.58 3.73
C SER A 208 10.00 10.92 3.52
N SER A 209 11.03 10.92 2.68
CA SER A 209 11.79 12.11 2.33
C SER A 209 12.46 11.94 0.96
N LEU A 210 12.37 12.97 0.12
CA LEU A 210 13.10 13.03 -1.15
C LEU A 210 14.57 13.47 -0.94
N GLU A 211 14.82 14.30 0.05
CA GLU A 211 16.16 14.83 0.35
C GLU A 211 17.01 13.86 1.18
N ASN A 212 16.37 13.20 2.17
CA ASN A 212 17.02 12.27 3.09
C ASN A 212 16.28 10.94 3.12
N PRO A 213 16.35 10.12 2.04
CA PRO A 213 15.64 8.87 1.95
C PRO A 213 16.12 7.86 3.00
N ASN A 214 15.16 7.26 3.70
CA ASN A 214 15.47 6.15 4.61
C ASN A 214 15.75 4.84 3.84
N GLY A 215 16.03 3.75 4.55
CA GLY A 215 16.35 2.46 3.93
C GLY A 215 15.19 1.89 3.07
N ILE A 216 13.93 2.17 3.42
CA ILE A 216 12.74 1.76 2.64
C ILE A 216 12.64 2.59 1.37
N ASP A 217 12.83 3.90 1.46
CA ASP A 217 12.80 4.80 0.31
C ASP A 217 13.92 4.44 -0.67
N ALA A 218 15.16 4.26 -0.15
CA ALA A 218 16.31 3.84 -0.93
C ALA A 218 16.12 2.48 -1.60
N PHE A 219 15.38 1.56 -0.96
CA PHE A 219 14.99 0.29 -1.56
C PHE A 219 14.06 0.50 -2.76
N LYS A 220 13.00 1.31 -2.61
CA LYS A 220 12.04 1.60 -3.69
C LYS A 220 12.71 2.25 -4.89
N PHE A 221 13.57 3.23 -4.67
CA PHE A 221 14.31 3.93 -5.75
C PHE A 221 15.17 2.99 -6.61
N LYS A 222 15.58 1.83 -6.10
CA LYS A 222 16.33 0.84 -6.88
C LYS A 222 15.52 0.19 -8.00
N PHE A 223 14.20 0.33 -7.99
CA PHE A 223 13.33 -0.18 -9.05
C PHE A 223 13.07 0.84 -10.17
N GLY A 224 13.57 2.07 -10.01
CA GLY A 224 13.30 3.16 -10.96
C GLY A 224 11.91 3.76 -10.76
N GLY A 225 11.54 4.69 -11.62
CA GLY A 225 10.28 5.43 -11.56
C GLY A 225 10.51 6.92 -11.32
N GLU A 226 9.42 7.66 -11.22
CA GLU A 226 9.40 9.10 -10.98
C GLU A 226 8.80 9.41 -9.61
N THR A 227 9.38 10.38 -8.92
CA THR A 227 8.83 10.84 -7.64
C THR A 227 7.74 11.88 -7.90
N LEU A 228 6.58 11.66 -7.30
CA LEU A 228 5.44 12.57 -7.37
C LEU A 228 5.09 13.09 -5.99
N THR A 229 4.55 14.30 -5.94
CA THR A 229 4.08 14.93 -4.71
C THR A 229 2.59 15.17 -4.80
N TYR A 230 1.87 14.65 -3.83
CA TYR A 230 0.44 14.78 -3.65
C TYR A 230 0.11 15.27 -2.24
N TYR A 231 -1.17 15.40 -1.97
CA TYR A 231 -1.67 15.68 -0.62
C TYR A 231 -2.65 14.60 -0.19
N ASN A 232 -2.54 14.18 1.06
CA ASN A 232 -3.57 13.41 1.73
C ASN A 232 -4.45 14.40 2.51
N VAL A 233 -5.78 14.37 2.27
CA VAL A 233 -6.71 15.32 2.87
C VAL A 233 -7.70 14.62 3.78
N TYR A 234 -7.80 15.06 5.01
CA TYR A 234 -8.84 14.67 5.96
C TYR A 234 -9.94 15.72 5.99
N GLU A 235 -11.19 15.30 5.90
CA GLU A 235 -12.36 16.17 5.98
C GLU A 235 -13.32 15.71 7.07
N GLY A 236 -13.65 16.58 8.00
CA GLY A 236 -14.65 16.35 9.04
C GLY A 236 -16.06 16.63 8.53
N ILE A 237 -16.89 15.60 8.43
CA ILE A 237 -18.28 15.69 7.94
C ILE A 237 -19.24 15.95 9.11
N SER A 238 -19.27 15.05 10.11
CA SER A 238 -20.11 15.20 11.32
C SER A 238 -19.46 16.15 12.34
N LEU A 239 -20.17 16.46 13.41
CA LEU A 239 -19.61 17.21 14.54
C LEU A 239 -18.40 16.50 15.15
N ILE A 240 -18.47 15.15 15.30
CA ILE A 240 -17.36 14.34 15.80
C ILE A 240 -16.17 14.41 14.84
N GLY A 241 -16.40 14.30 13.54
CA GLY A 241 -15.37 14.43 12.52
C GLY A 241 -14.69 15.81 12.53
N LYS A 242 -15.47 16.88 12.65
CA LYS A 242 -14.95 18.26 12.74
C LYS A 242 -14.09 18.47 14.00
N LEU A 243 -14.51 17.93 15.14
CA LEU A 243 -13.70 17.93 16.37
C LEU A 243 -12.39 17.17 16.18
N ALA A 244 -12.45 15.98 15.54
CA ALA A 244 -11.25 15.18 15.24
C ALA A 244 -10.26 15.98 14.38
N ILE A 245 -10.72 16.69 13.33
CA ILE A 245 -9.86 17.57 12.52
C ILE A 245 -9.23 18.68 13.37
N GLY A 246 -10.00 19.30 14.27
CA GLY A 246 -9.47 20.30 15.19
C GLY A 246 -8.32 19.77 16.06
N VAL A 247 -8.45 18.55 16.58
CA VAL A 247 -7.38 17.87 17.35
C VAL A 247 -6.15 17.57 16.49
N LEU A 248 -6.36 17.08 15.26
CA LEU A 248 -5.26 16.77 14.33
C LEU A 248 -4.46 18.02 13.96
N LYS A 249 -5.16 19.14 13.67
CA LYS A 249 -4.50 20.43 13.37
C LYS A 249 -3.66 20.94 14.54
N LYS A 250 -4.19 20.84 15.78
CA LYS A 250 -3.44 21.26 16.99
C LYS A 250 -2.18 20.43 17.22
N ARG A 251 -2.20 19.12 16.87
CA ARG A 251 -1.02 18.24 16.97
C ARG A 251 0.03 18.58 15.93
N LYS A 252 -0.40 18.85 14.67
CA LYS A 252 0.52 19.23 13.58
C LYS A 252 1.21 20.57 13.85
N GLY A 253 0.54 21.53 14.47
CA GLY A 253 1.13 22.83 14.82
C GLY A 253 2.07 22.79 16.03
N LYS A 254 2.26 21.64 16.69
CA LYS A 254 3.18 21.43 17.82
C LYS A 254 4.38 20.54 17.47
N ALA A 255 4.41 19.94 16.27
CA ALA A 255 5.49 19.14 15.73
C ALA A 255 6.31 19.94 14.72
#